data_57503b4c53bb019894fa3ee3f431739b
#
_entry.id   57503b4c53bb019894fa3ee3f431739b
#
_cell.length_a   1.000
_cell.length_b   1.000
_cell.length_c   1.000
_cell.angle_alpha   90.00
_cell.angle_beta   90.00
_cell.angle_gamma   90.00
#
_symmetry.space_group_name_H-M   'P 1'
#
loop_
_entity.id
_entity.type
_entity.pdbx_description
1 polymer ?
#
loop_
_entity_poly.entity_id
_entity_poly.type
_entity_poly.pdbx_seq_one_letter_code
_entity_poly.pdbx_strand_id
1 'polypeptide(L)' 'MTLYSERIVFPEGDWQEAPCRLKIDQLVDPNGYPLKLPLPSPRILAFRVFRITTKMETGEEIRCYHLEQLNLLDLEEYV' A
#
# COMPACT_ATOMS: atom_id res chain seq x y z
N MET A 1 -18.16 -19.35 9.19
CA MET A 1 -17.57 -18.02 9.46
C MET A 1 -16.51 -17.74 8.40
N THR A 2 -16.56 -16.56 7.79
CA THR A 2 -15.57 -16.15 6.80
C THR A 2 -14.45 -15.39 7.50
N LEU A 3 -13.22 -15.84 7.28
CA LEU A 3 -12.05 -15.11 7.75
C LEU A 3 -11.80 -13.92 6.83
N TYR A 4 -11.25 -12.87 7.37
CA TYR A 4 -10.96 -11.65 6.61
C TYR A 4 -9.52 -11.21 6.87
N SER A 5 -8.78 -10.93 5.81
CA SER A 5 -7.42 -10.42 5.92
C SER A 5 -7.16 -9.34 4.89
N GLU A 6 -6.16 -8.52 5.16
CA GLU A 6 -5.73 -7.44 4.28
C GLU A 6 -4.23 -7.57 4.06
N ARG A 7 -3.80 -7.40 2.81
CA ARG A 7 -2.40 -7.53 2.39
C ARG A 7 -1.97 -6.34 1.57
N ILE A 8 -0.71 -5.96 1.70
CA ILE A 8 -0.07 -5.06 0.75
C ILE A 8 0.78 -5.90 -0.19
N VAL A 9 0.70 -5.57 -1.49
CA VAL A 9 1.40 -6.30 -2.55
C VAL A 9 2.38 -5.35 -3.21
N PHE A 10 3.67 -5.67 -3.12
CA PHE A 10 4.74 -4.85 -3.67
C PHE A 10 4.92 -5.09 -5.17
N PRO A 11 5.58 -4.15 -5.89
CA PRO A 11 5.77 -4.28 -7.34
C PRO A 11 6.47 -5.58 -7.76
N GLU A 12 7.35 -6.13 -6.93
CA GLU A 12 8.06 -7.37 -7.22
C GLU A 12 7.17 -8.61 -7.08
N GLY A 13 5.97 -8.46 -6.52
CA GLY A 13 5.08 -9.57 -6.27
C GLY A 13 5.07 -10.07 -4.84
N ASP A 14 6.00 -9.63 -4.01
CA ASP A 14 6.03 -9.96 -2.59
C ASP A 14 4.83 -9.31 -1.89
N TRP A 15 4.37 -9.93 -0.81
CA TRP A 15 3.27 -9.36 -0.04
C TRP A 15 3.51 -9.55 1.45
N GLN A 16 2.85 -8.74 2.23
CA GLN A 16 2.82 -8.88 3.69
C GLN A 16 1.48 -8.39 4.22
N GLU A 17 1.16 -8.69 5.47
CA GLU A 17 -0.08 -8.21 6.05
C GLU A 17 -0.08 -6.69 6.10
N ALA A 18 -1.22 -6.08 5.76
CA ALA A 18 -1.37 -4.64 5.87
C ALA A 18 -1.53 -4.27 7.35
N PRO A 19 -0.79 -3.27 7.84
CA PRO A 19 -0.89 -2.88 9.25
C PRO A 19 -2.19 -2.15 9.58
N CYS A 20 -2.87 -1.63 8.56
CA CYS A 20 -4.13 -0.90 8.74
C CYS A 20 -4.88 -0.87 7.41
N ARG A 21 -6.11 -0.37 7.44
CA ARG A 21 -6.92 -0.20 6.24
C ARG A 21 -6.38 0.98 5.42
N LEU A 22 -6.21 0.78 4.12
CA LEU A 22 -5.67 1.77 3.20
C LEU A 22 -6.72 2.18 2.17
N LYS A 23 -6.44 3.29 1.48
CA LYS A 23 -7.31 3.83 0.43
C LYS A 23 -6.54 3.99 -0.86
N ILE A 24 -7.26 4.09 -1.98
CA ILE A 24 -6.66 4.41 -3.27
C ILE A 24 -5.92 5.75 -3.17
N ASP A 25 -4.76 5.82 -3.81
CA ASP A 25 -3.87 6.99 -3.85
C ASP A 25 -3.19 7.33 -2.52
N GLN A 26 -3.39 6.50 -1.49
CA GLN A 26 -2.72 6.72 -0.22
C GLN A 26 -1.23 6.37 -0.32
N LEU A 27 -0.38 7.25 0.22
CA LEU A 27 1.06 7.01 0.29
C LEU A 27 1.40 6.25 1.56
N VAL A 28 2.25 5.24 1.41
CA VAL A 28 2.68 4.39 2.52
C VAL A 28 4.19 4.20 2.50
N ASP A 29 4.76 3.87 3.67
CA ASP A 29 6.16 3.52 3.79
C ASP A 29 6.38 2.05 3.38
N PRO A 30 7.63 1.56 3.36
CA PRO A 30 7.90 0.17 2.98
C PRO A 30 7.25 -0.89 3.88
N ASN A 31 6.73 -0.51 5.04
CA ASN A 31 6.03 -1.42 5.93
C ASN A 31 4.50 -1.32 5.78
N GLY A 32 4.03 -0.42 4.92
CA GLY A 32 2.60 -0.26 4.68
C GLY A 32 1.90 0.73 5.58
N TYR A 33 2.64 1.48 6.41
CA TYR A 33 2.04 2.51 7.25
C TYR A 33 1.82 3.80 6.46
N PRO A 34 0.67 4.45 6.63
CA PRO A 34 0.39 5.70 5.93
C PRO A 34 1.43 6.78 6.24
N LEU A 35 1.86 7.48 5.22
CA LEU A 35 2.76 8.62 5.37
C LEU A 35 1.96 9.89 5.63
N LYS A 36 2.50 10.73 6.48
CA LYS A 36 1.88 12.01 6.82
C LYS A 36 2.28 13.06 5.80
N LEU A 37 1.31 13.75 5.24
CA LEU A 37 1.57 14.80 4.26
C LEU A 37 1.47 16.19 4.90
N PRO A 38 2.26 17.17 4.45
CA PRO A 38 3.26 17.05 3.40
C PRO A 38 4.47 16.25 3.86
N LEU A 39 5.19 15.65 2.90
CA LEU A 39 6.39 14.88 3.22
C LEU A 39 7.53 15.80 3.66
N PRO A 40 8.38 15.37 4.60
CA PRO A 40 9.51 16.19 5.03
C PRO A 40 10.62 16.28 3.97
N SER A 41 10.68 15.32 3.05
CA SER A 41 11.66 15.27 1.99
C SER A 41 11.16 14.38 0.87
N PRO A 42 11.50 14.68 -0.41
CA PRO A 42 11.21 13.75 -1.50
C PRO A 42 12.20 12.60 -1.59
N ARG A 43 13.24 12.61 -0.75
CA ARG A 43 14.28 11.57 -0.78
C ARG A 43 13.97 10.47 0.23
N ILE A 44 12.82 9.85 0.08
CA ILE A 44 12.39 8.72 0.91
C ILE A 44 11.89 7.60 0.02
N LEU A 45 11.88 6.39 0.57
CA LEU A 45 11.29 5.25 -0.12
C LEU A 45 9.80 5.23 0.22
N ALA A 46 8.96 5.44 -0.79
CA ALA A 46 7.52 5.51 -0.60
C ALA A 46 6.78 4.79 -1.72
N PHE A 47 5.61 4.30 -1.38
CA PHE A 47 4.73 3.60 -2.30
C PHE A 47 3.35 4.25 -2.28
N ARG A 48 2.59 4.05 -3.34
CA ARG A 48 1.21 4.52 -3.42
C ARG A 48 0.30 3.34 -3.74
N VAL A 49 -0.86 3.30 -3.09
CA VAL A 49 -1.88 2.30 -3.40
C VAL A 49 -2.55 2.72 -4.71
N PHE A 50 -2.32 1.97 -5.78
CA PHE A 50 -2.90 2.31 -7.07
C PHE A 50 -4.08 1.42 -7.45
N ARG A 51 -4.27 0.30 -6.75
CA ARG A 51 -5.33 -0.64 -7.04
C ARG A 51 -5.68 -1.43 -5.80
N ILE A 52 -6.97 -1.71 -5.60
CA ILE A 52 -7.44 -2.57 -4.53
C ILE A 52 -8.24 -3.70 -5.16
N THR A 53 -7.90 -4.94 -4.82
CA THR A 53 -8.62 -6.12 -5.26
C THR A 53 -9.02 -6.95 -4.06
N THR A 54 -10.06 -7.78 -4.24
CA THR A 54 -10.50 -8.71 -3.22
C THR A 54 -10.59 -10.08 -3.87
N LYS A 55 -10.10 -11.10 -3.18
CA LYS A 55 -10.22 -12.48 -3.64
C LYS A 55 -10.70 -13.38 -2.52
N MET A 56 -11.31 -14.48 -2.89
CA MET A 56 -11.79 -15.49 -1.95
C MET A 56 -10.91 -16.74 -2.09
N GLU A 57 -10.37 -17.20 -0.97
CA GLU A 57 -9.64 -18.46 -0.90
C GLU A 57 -10.20 -19.24 0.27
N THR A 58 -10.61 -20.47 0.03
CA THR A 58 -11.10 -21.45 1.01
C THR A 58 -11.57 -20.82 2.35
N GLY A 59 -12.72 -20.11 2.30
CA GLY A 59 -13.31 -19.52 3.51
C GLY A 59 -12.65 -18.24 3.99
N GLU A 60 -11.71 -17.69 3.22
CA GLU A 60 -11.04 -16.45 3.58
C GLU A 60 -11.25 -15.39 2.49
N GLU A 61 -11.66 -14.20 2.91
CA GLU A 61 -11.73 -13.04 2.03
C GLU A 61 -10.45 -12.22 2.22
N ILE A 62 -9.71 -12.02 1.12
CA ILE A 62 -8.41 -11.34 1.16
C ILE A 62 -8.49 -10.06 0.36
N ARG A 63 -8.29 -8.94 1.03
CA ARG A 63 -8.23 -7.62 0.39
C ARG A 63 -6.77 -7.27 0.14
N CYS A 64 -6.45 -7.01 -1.13
CA CYS A 64 -5.08 -6.72 -1.55
C CYS A 64 -4.95 -5.27 -1.98
N TYR A 65 -4.03 -4.55 -1.34
CA TYR A 65 -3.64 -3.20 -1.72
C TYR A 65 -2.40 -3.29 -2.56
N HIS A 66 -2.55 -3.03 -3.87
CA HIS A 66 -1.44 -3.10 -4.80
C HIS A 66 -0.67 -1.79 -4.79
N LEU A 67 0.62 -1.88 -4.56
CA LEU A 67 1.50 -0.73 -4.40
C LEU A 67 2.33 -0.49 -5.64
N GLU A 68 2.58 0.78 -5.95
CA GLU A 68 3.59 1.18 -6.92
C GLU A 68 4.62 2.04 -6.21
N GLN A 69 5.89 1.89 -6.58
CA GLN A 69 6.95 2.69 -5.99
C GLN A 69 6.97 4.06 -6.66
N LEU A 70 7.03 5.10 -5.86
CA LEU A 70 7.11 6.47 -6.36
C LEU A 70 8.57 6.89 -6.53
N ASN A 71 8.85 7.59 -7.63
CA ASN A 71 10.19 8.12 -7.87
C ASN A 71 10.32 9.53 -7.28
N LEU A 72 11.52 10.11 -7.38
CA LEU A 72 11.80 11.43 -6.84
C LEU A 72 10.86 12.50 -7.38
N LEU A 73 10.59 12.47 -8.69
CA LEU A 73 9.72 13.47 -9.31
C LEU A 73 8.28 13.35 -8.79
N ASP A 74 7.80 12.11 -8.62
CA ASP A 74 6.47 11.90 -8.04
C ASP A 74 6.39 12.45 -6.63
N LEU A 75 7.42 12.20 -5.82
CA LEU A 75 7.43 12.58 -4.41
C LEU A 75 7.56 14.10 -4.22
N GLU A 76 8.15 14.81 -5.16
CA GLU A 76 8.26 16.26 -5.08
C GLU A 76 6.90 16.95 -5.04
N GLU A 77 5.86 16.31 -5.56
CA GLU A 77 4.51 16.86 -5.52
C GLU A 77 3.88 16.80 -4.13
N TYR A 78 4.47 16.03 -3.22
CA TYR A 78 3.92 15.80 -1.88
C TYR A 78 4.71 16.48 -0.75
N VAL A 79 5.75 17.20 -1.09
CA VAL A 79 6.55 17.93 -0.08
C VAL A 79 6.09 19.37 0.09
#